data_cc57ed1d60e7497b8b862393e58310b7
#
_entry.id   cc57ed1d60e7497b8b862393e58310b7
#
_cell.length_a   1.000
_cell.length_b   1.000
_cell.length_c   1.000
_cell.angle_alpha   90.00
_cell.angle_beta   90.00
_cell.angle_gamma   90.00
#
_symmetry.space_group_name_H-M   'P 1'
#
loop_
_entity.id
_entity.type
_entity.pdbx_description
1 polymer ?
#
loop_
_entity_poly.entity_id
_entity_poly.type
_entity_poly.pdbx_seq_one_letter_code
_entity_poly.pdbx_strand_id
1 'polypeptide(L)'
;MIGSLLASTGQDEAPKTPNPLETPSPKGARVYIQGIKDGKTVQSPVTIRFGLKGMGVCPAGTYLPDTGHHHLLINMDVSELDKKLPIPTVEGNSLHYGKGQTQVTLDLPKGKHTLQLAFANFAHILHKPAVVSKKITITVE
;
A
#
# COMPACT_ATOMS: atom_id res chain seq x y z
N MET A 1 9.29 -45.43 22.85
CA MET A 1 9.24 -44.91 22.43
C MET A 1 8.88 -44.10 21.93
N ILE A 2 9.02 -43.92 21.81
CA ILE A 2 8.83 -43.17 21.23
C ILE A 2 8.30 -42.32 20.88
N GLY A 3 8.29 -41.96 20.90
CA GLY A 3 7.76 -41.14 20.37
C GLY A 3 7.72 -40.46 19.87
N SER A 4 7.91 -40.58 19.59
CA SER A 4 7.81 -39.96 18.98
C SER A 4 7.39 -39.28 18.48
N LEU A 5 7.48 -39.43 18.30
CA LEU A 5 7.11 -38.83 17.67
C LEU A 5 6.72 -37.88 17.58
N LEU A 6 6.93 -37.75 17.60
CA LEU A 6 6.60 -36.95 17.39
C LEU A 6 6.50 -36.09 17.07
N ALA A 7 6.69 -36.07 17.00
CA ALA A 7 6.70 -35.32 16.75
C ALA A 7 6.55 -34.75 15.87
N SER A 8 6.80 -34.90 15.51
CA SER A 8 6.84 -34.48 14.41
C SER A 8 5.92 -33.75 13.94
N THR A 9 5.44 -33.67 14.24
CA THR A 9 4.44 -33.20 13.86
C THR A 9 4.36 -31.82 13.78
N GLY A 10 4.29 -31.18 14.55
CA GLY A 10 4.08 -29.81 14.48
C GLY A 10 4.93 -29.14 13.53
N GLN A 11 5.80 -29.77 13.15
CA GLN A 11 6.64 -29.24 12.36
C GLN A 11 6.29 -29.15 11.06
N ASP A 12 5.31 -29.62 10.72
CA ASP A 12 4.86 -29.44 9.42
C ASP A 12 4.72 -28.01 9.06
N GLU A 13 4.69 -27.17 10.05
CA GLU A 13 4.81 -25.79 9.75
C GLU A 13 6.23 -25.38 9.96
N ALA A 14 7.00 -25.50 8.90
CA ALA A 14 8.30 -24.89 8.90
C ALA A 14 8.14 -23.43 9.23
N PRO A 15 8.95 -22.86 10.10
CA PRO A 15 8.89 -21.43 10.36
C PRO A 15 9.05 -20.71 9.04
N LYS A 16 8.10 -19.87 8.73
CA LYS A 16 8.20 -19.06 7.53
C LYS A 16 9.40 -18.16 7.71
N THR A 17 10.36 -18.28 6.81
CA THR A 17 11.51 -17.41 6.82
C THR A 17 11.02 -15.99 6.62
N PRO A 18 11.32 -15.07 7.53
CA PRO A 18 10.92 -13.68 7.34
C PRO A 18 11.48 -13.14 6.03
N ASN A 19 10.69 -12.35 5.33
CA ASN A 19 11.20 -11.64 4.17
C ASN A 19 12.18 -10.57 4.69
N PRO A 20 13.45 -10.64 4.34
CA PRO A 20 14.45 -9.69 4.87
C PRO A 20 14.20 -8.26 4.43
N LEU A 21 13.37 -8.05 3.40
CA LEU A 21 13.01 -6.72 2.95
C LEU A 21 11.72 -6.21 3.57
N GLU A 22 11.02 -7.05 4.34
CA GLU A 22 9.81 -6.64 5.01
C GLU A 22 10.14 -5.84 6.25
N THR A 23 9.45 -4.74 6.47
CA THR A 23 9.64 -3.88 7.62
C THR A 23 8.34 -3.69 8.39
N PRO A 24 8.41 -3.52 9.71
CA PRO A 24 7.19 -3.35 10.48
C PRO A 24 6.60 -1.96 10.30
N SER A 25 5.30 -1.84 10.50
CA SER A 25 4.65 -0.55 10.65
C SER A 25 4.32 -0.33 12.13
N PRO A 26 4.40 0.92 12.62
CA PRO A 26 4.06 1.19 14.00
C PRO A 26 2.55 1.05 14.23
N LYS A 27 2.18 0.76 15.46
CA LYS A 27 0.78 0.64 15.85
C LYS A 27 0.07 1.95 15.57
N GLY A 28 -1.09 1.88 14.93
CA GLY A 28 -1.88 3.06 14.61
C GLY A 28 -1.46 3.76 13.32
N ALA A 29 -0.48 3.24 12.61
CA ALA A 29 -0.10 3.80 11.31
C ALA A 29 -1.28 3.74 10.35
N ARG A 30 -1.52 4.83 9.65
CA ARG A 30 -2.69 4.94 8.78
C ARG A 30 -2.43 5.84 7.60
N VAL A 31 -2.84 5.38 6.42
CA VAL A 31 -2.83 6.18 5.19
C VAL A 31 -4.27 6.38 4.74
N TYR A 32 -4.59 7.53 4.17
CA TYR A 32 -5.95 7.85 3.74
C TYR A 32 -5.95 8.90 2.62
N ILE A 33 -7.01 8.89 1.82
CA ILE A 33 -7.19 9.91 0.79
C ILE A 33 -7.83 11.11 1.47
N GLN A 34 -7.16 12.25 1.39
CA GLN A 34 -7.60 13.47 2.06
C GLN A 34 -8.42 14.34 1.10
N GLY A 35 -9.54 14.83 1.57
CA GLY A 35 -10.33 15.80 0.83
C GLY A 35 -11.34 15.25 -0.17
N ILE A 36 -11.31 13.95 -0.44
CA ILE A 36 -12.28 13.32 -1.33
C ILE A 36 -12.94 12.18 -0.58
N LYS A 37 -14.26 12.23 -0.47
CA LYS A 37 -15.00 11.17 0.20
C LYS A 37 -15.49 10.14 -0.80
N ASP A 38 -15.69 8.92 -0.32
CA ASP A 38 -16.28 7.86 -1.12
C ASP A 38 -17.63 8.31 -1.71
N GLY A 39 -17.83 8.04 -2.98
CA GLY A 39 -19.05 8.41 -3.70
C GLY A 39 -19.05 9.81 -4.27
N LYS A 40 -17.99 10.58 -4.10
CA LYS A 40 -17.96 11.96 -4.58
C LYS A 40 -17.88 12.04 -6.10
N THR A 41 -18.58 13.02 -6.66
CA THR A 41 -18.43 13.40 -8.07
C THR A 41 -17.41 14.53 -8.15
N VAL A 42 -16.47 14.41 -9.05
CA VAL A 42 -15.37 15.37 -9.24
C VAL A 42 -15.19 15.68 -10.72
N GLN A 43 -14.44 16.71 -11.00
CA GLN A 43 -14.06 17.07 -12.37
C GLN A 43 -12.57 16.86 -12.56
N SER A 44 -12.18 16.41 -13.75
CA SER A 44 -10.78 16.28 -14.13
C SER A 44 -10.23 17.64 -14.56
N PRO A 45 -8.97 17.97 -14.23
CA PRO A 45 -8.02 17.16 -13.51
C PRO A 45 -8.35 17.06 -12.02
N VAL A 46 -8.05 15.91 -11.44
CA VAL A 46 -8.37 15.61 -10.04
C VAL A 46 -7.11 15.65 -9.20
N THR A 47 -7.12 16.44 -8.12
CA THR A 47 -6.00 16.46 -7.18
C THR A 47 -6.31 15.49 -6.06
N ILE A 48 -5.44 14.52 -5.86
CA ILE A 48 -5.55 13.50 -4.82
C ILE A 48 -4.45 13.74 -3.81
N ARG A 49 -4.82 13.99 -2.56
CA ARG A 49 -3.86 14.21 -1.48
C ARG A 49 -3.74 12.96 -0.63
N PHE A 50 -2.50 12.64 -0.27
CA PHE A 50 -2.17 11.41 0.45
C PHE A 50 -1.98 11.74 1.93
N GLY A 51 -2.97 11.42 2.75
CA GLY A 51 -2.89 11.63 4.20
C GLY A 51 -2.14 10.49 4.86
N LEU A 52 -1.37 10.80 5.91
CA LEU A 52 -0.59 9.81 6.63
C LEU A 52 -0.53 10.16 8.11
N LYS A 53 -0.70 9.15 8.96
CA LYS A 53 -0.53 9.29 10.41
C LYS A 53 0.39 8.19 10.91
N GLY A 54 1.25 8.55 11.86
CA GLY A 54 2.09 7.58 12.58
C GLY A 54 3.33 7.13 11.84
N MET A 55 3.56 7.65 10.66
CA MET A 55 4.75 7.33 9.85
C MET A 55 5.21 8.58 9.12
N GLY A 56 6.40 8.55 8.57
CA GLY A 56 6.93 9.62 7.75
C GLY A 56 7.06 9.21 6.29
N VAL A 57 7.02 10.18 5.40
CA VAL A 57 7.29 9.97 3.98
C VAL A 57 8.79 10.09 3.75
N CYS A 58 9.34 9.15 2.98
CA CYS A 58 10.76 9.11 2.67
C CYS A 58 10.92 8.69 1.20
N PRO A 59 11.92 9.19 0.49
CA PRO A 59 12.14 8.73 -0.89
C PRO A 59 12.40 7.22 -0.96
N ALA A 60 11.96 6.60 -2.03
CA ALA A 60 12.18 5.18 -2.28
C ALA A 60 13.69 4.89 -2.28
N GLY A 61 14.06 3.72 -1.83
CA GLY A 61 15.47 3.31 -1.79
C GLY A 61 16.22 3.75 -0.54
N THR A 62 15.62 4.61 0.28
CA THR A 62 16.24 5.04 1.53
C THR A 62 15.55 4.30 2.67
N TYR A 63 16.33 3.53 3.45
CA TYR A 63 15.78 2.86 4.61
C TYR A 63 15.86 3.78 5.82
N LEU A 64 14.72 4.04 6.42
CA LEU A 64 14.61 4.75 7.68
C LEU A 64 13.41 4.12 8.40
N PRO A 65 13.53 3.71 9.67
CA PRO A 65 12.43 3.10 10.40
C PRO A 65 11.18 3.98 10.39
N ASP A 66 10.03 3.33 10.30
CA ASP A 66 8.71 3.99 10.34
C ASP A 66 8.50 5.00 9.22
N THR A 67 9.11 4.76 8.08
CA THR A 67 8.93 5.61 6.89
C THR A 67 8.62 4.77 5.65
N GLY A 68 8.14 5.43 4.65
CA GLY A 68 7.85 4.80 3.37
C GLY A 68 7.43 5.84 2.33
N HIS A 69 6.86 5.37 1.24
CA HIS A 69 6.37 6.24 0.18
C HIS A 69 5.04 5.74 -0.37
N HIS A 70 4.32 6.63 -1.01
CA HIS A 70 2.97 6.34 -1.47
C HIS A 70 2.93 5.65 -2.82
N HIS A 71 1.97 4.73 -2.95
CA HIS A 71 1.52 4.18 -4.22
C HIS A 71 0.02 4.44 -4.31
N LEU A 72 -0.47 4.78 -5.49
CA LEU A 72 -1.90 4.99 -5.73
C LEU A 72 -2.41 3.92 -6.69
N LEU A 73 -3.41 3.17 -6.25
CA LEU A 73 -4.06 2.17 -7.07
C LEU A 73 -5.35 2.77 -7.62
N ILE A 74 -5.51 2.72 -8.94
CA ILE A 74 -6.69 3.22 -9.64
C ILE A 74 -7.33 2.05 -10.36
N ASN A 75 -8.62 1.80 -10.07
CA ASN A 75 -9.35 0.68 -10.65
C ASN A 75 -8.68 -0.66 -10.41
N MET A 76 -8.03 -0.78 -9.25
CA MET A 76 -7.28 -1.96 -8.85
C MET A 76 -7.40 -2.08 -7.34
N ASP A 77 -7.40 -3.29 -6.81
CA ASP A 77 -7.53 -3.54 -5.39
C ASP A 77 -6.21 -4.04 -4.82
N VAL A 78 -5.91 -3.67 -3.59
CA VAL A 78 -4.69 -4.12 -2.93
C VAL A 78 -4.63 -5.65 -2.82
N SER A 79 -5.76 -6.34 -2.83
CA SER A 79 -5.80 -7.80 -2.82
C SER A 79 -5.21 -8.44 -4.08
N GLU A 80 -5.05 -7.64 -5.15
CA GLU A 80 -4.43 -8.12 -6.38
C GLU A 80 -2.89 -8.10 -6.28
N LEU A 81 -2.34 -7.55 -5.18
CA LEU A 81 -0.89 -7.46 -4.99
C LEU A 81 -0.37 -8.65 -4.19
N ASP A 82 0.83 -9.12 -4.53
CA ASP A 82 1.52 -10.08 -3.70
C ASP A 82 2.25 -9.30 -2.61
N LYS A 83 1.85 -9.50 -1.35
CA LYS A 83 2.40 -8.75 -0.22
C LYS A 83 3.88 -9.02 0.04
N LYS A 84 4.45 -10.02 -0.58
CA LYS A 84 5.86 -10.37 -0.41
C LYS A 84 6.75 -9.77 -1.49
N LEU A 85 6.14 -9.22 -2.52
CA LEU A 85 6.85 -8.66 -3.66
C LEU A 85 6.70 -7.14 -3.71
N PRO A 86 7.63 -6.45 -4.37
CA PRO A 86 7.48 -5.02 -4.60
C PRO A 86 6.18 -4.73 -5.36
N ILE A 87 5.53 -3.63 -4.98
CA ILE A 87 4.32 -3.20 -5.68
C ILE A 87 4.69 -2.86 -7.12
N PRO A 88 4.07 -3.50 -8.11
CA PRO A 88 4.42 -3.22 -9.51
C PRO A 88 3.86 -1.87 -9.94
N THR A 89 4.54 -1.24 -10.88
CA THR A 89 4.00 -0.08 -11.57
C THR A 89 3.21 -0.59 -12.77
N VAL A 90 1.95 -0.20 -12.85
CA VAL A 90 1.07 -0.56 -13.95
C VAL A 90 0.48 0.74 -14.48
N GLU A 91 0.76 1.06 -15.74
CA GLU A 91 0.32 2.31 -16.32
C GLU A 91 -1.18 2.52 -16.13
N GLY A 92 -1.55 3.66 -15.58
CA GLY A 92 -2.95 4.01 -15.32
C GLY A 92 -3.59 3.33 -14.11
N ASN A 93 -2.98 2.29 -13.55
CA ASN A 93 -3.59 1.52 -12.47
C ASN A 93 -2.78 1.47 -11.19
N SER A 94 -1.47 1.38 -11.27
CA SER A 94 -0.61 1.36 -10.09
C SER A 94 0.50 2.38 -10.25
N LEU A 95 0.36 3.51 -9.57
CA LEU A 95 1.25 4.65 -9.71
C LEU A 95 2.18 4.75 -8.50
N HIS A 96 3.45 5.02 -8.78
CA HIS A 96 4.51 5.05 -7.78
C HIS A 96 4.99 6.48 -7.54
N TYR A 97 5.02 6.88 -6.28
CA TYR A 97 5.45 8.21 -5.86
C TYR A 97 6.67 8.12 -4.96
N GLY A 98 7.80 7.76 -5.55
CA GLY A 98 9.03 7.43 -4.85
C GLY A 98 9.96 8.59 -4.52
N LYS A 99 9.52 9.85 -4.71
CA LYS A 99 10.34 11.02 -4.41
C LYS A 99 9.86 11.78 -3.18
N GLY A 100 8.97 11.17 -2.38
CA GLY A 100 8.41 11.82 -1.21
C GLY A 100 7.18 12.65 -1.50
N GLN A 101 6.54 12.48 -2.65
CA GLN A 101 5.34 13.22 -3.00
C GLN A 101 4.18 12.86 -2.07
N THR A 102 3.37 13.87 -1.73
CA THR A 102 2.21 13.70 -0.85
C THR A 102 0.90 14.01 -1.55
N GLN A 103 0.94 14.32 -2.83
CA GLN A 103 -0.25 14.55 -3.65
C GLN A 103 0.08 14.40 -5.12
N VAL A 104 -0.97 14.27 -5.92
CA VAL A 104 -0.85 14.20 -7.37
C VAL A 104 -2.09 14.82 -8.00
N THR A 105 -1.93 15.41 -9.16
CA THR A 105 -3.04 15.89 -9.99
C THR A 105 -3.06 15.06 -11.25
N LEU A 106 -4.18 14.40 -11.52
CA LEU A 106 -4.32 13.48 -12.63
C LEU A 106 -5.50 13.83 -13.52
N ASP A 107 -5.31 13.63 -14.82
CA ASP A 107 -6.40 13.65 -15.77
C ASP A 107 -7.01 12.25 -15.79
N LEU A 108 -8.19 12.12 -15.24
CA LEU A 108 -8.91 10.84 -15.24
C LEU A 108 -10.05 10.90 -16.27
N PRO A 109 -10.28 9.81 -17.00
CA PRO A 109 -11.39 9.75 -17.93
C PRO A 109 -12.73 9.90 -17.21
N LYS A 110 -13.74 10.37 -17.92
CA LYS A 110 -15.11 10.43 -17.37
C LYS A 110 -15.57 9.03 -16.98
N GLY A 111 -16.32 8.94 -15.92
CA GLY A 111 -16.87 7.69 -15.42
C GLY A 111 -16.47 7.38 -14.00
N LYS A 112 -16.79 6.18 -13.54
CA LYS A 112 -16.47 5.75 -12.19
C LYS A 112 -15.07 5.18 -12.11
N HIS A 113 -14.36 5.53 -11.05
CA HIS A 113 -13.03 5.01 -10.76
C HIS A 113 -12.92 4.69 -9.28
N THR A 114 -12.17 3.64 -8.95
CA THR A 114 -11.80 3.38 -7.56
C THR A 114 -10.41 3.90 -7.30
N LEU A 115 -10.16 4.39 -6.09
CA LEU A 115 -8.87 4.89 -5.65
C LEU A 115 -8.53 4.23 -4.31
N GLN A 116 -7.29 3.78 -4.17
CA GLN A 116 -6.81 3.22 -2.91
C GLN A 116 -5.32 3.53 -2.76
N LEU A 117 -4.90 3.94 -1.58
CA LEU A 117 -3.48 4.18 -1.30
C LEU A 117 -2.87 2.95 -0.67
N ALA A 118 -1.65 2.64 -1.08
CA ALA A 118 -0.81 1.61 -0.48
C ALA A 118 0.53 2.24 -0.14
N PHE A 119 0.88 2.23 1.15
CA PHE A 119 2.13 2.83 1.60
C PHE A 119 3.19 1.74 1.70
N ALA A 120 4.30 1.93 1.01
CA ALA A 120 5.33 0.90 0.91
C ALA A 120 6.66 1.37 1.47
N ASN A 121 7.49 0.40 1.84
CA ASN A 121 8.79 0.66 2.41
C ASN A 121 9.85 0.96 1.33
N PHE A 122 11.09 1.13 1.75
CA PHE A 122 12.22 1.45 0.87
C PHE A 122 12.37 0.52 -0.33
N ALA A 123 11.93 -0.73 -0.19
CA ALA A 123 12.01 -1.74 -1.25
C ALA A 123 10.70 -1.90 -2.02
N HIS A 124 9.75 -0.99 -1.87
CA HIS A 124 8.43 -1.00 -2.50
C HIS A 124 7.55 -2.14 -2.00
N ILE A 125 7.85 -2.70 -0.83
CA ILE A 125 7.08 -3.80 -0.25
C ILE A 125 6.16 -3.24 0.83
N LEU A 126 4.95 -3.77 0.91
CA LEU A 126 4.02 -3.38 1.96
C LEU A 126 4.60 -3.69 3.34
N HIS A 127 4.40 -2.78 4.28
CA HIS A 127 4.79 -3.01 5.66
C HIS A 127 3.96 -4.13 6.27
N LYS A 128 4.38 -4.61 7.43
CA LYS A 128 3.61 -5.60 8.20
C LYS A 128 3.36 -5.05 9.62
N PRO A 129 2.11 -4.80 9.99
CA PRO A 129 0.87 -4.90 9.18
C PRO A 129 0.86 -3.91 8.01
N ALA A 130 0.13 -4.25 6.97
CA ALA A 130 0.05 -3.42 5.78
C ALA A 130 -0.60 -2.07 6.09
N VAL A 131 -0.07 -1.01 5.51
CA VAL A 131 -0.61 0.35 5.67
C VAL A 131 -1.27 0.72 4.35
N VAL A 132 -2.57 0.48 4.28
CA VAL A 132 -3.35 0.71 3.08
C VAL A 132 -4.63 1.45 3.45
N SER A 133 -5.13 2.28 2.54
CA SER A 133 -6.35 3.04 2.80
C SER A 133 -7.60 2.22 2.49
N LYS A 134 -8.74 2.75 2.88
CA LYS A 134 -10.00 2.28 2.34
C LYS A 134 -9.99 2.57 0.85
N LYS A 135 -10.63 1.69 0.08
CA LYS A 135 -10.86 1.93 -1.33
C LYS A 135 -12.10 2.80 -1.45
N ILE A 136 -11.99 3.90 -2.15
CA ILE A 136 -13.12 4.78 -2.40
C ILE A 136 -13.49 4.76 -3.89
N THR A 137 -14.74 5.07 -4.19
CA THR A 137 -15.22 5.21 -5.56
C THR A 137 -15.55 6.67 -5.81
N ILE A 138 -15.08 7.20 -6.92
CA ILE A 138 -15.41 8.54 -7.37
C ILE A 138 -16.02 8.48 -8.76
N THR A 139 -16.78 9.49 -9.12
CA THR A 139 -17.30 9.66 -10.48
C THR A 139 -16.70 10.93 -11.06
N VAL A 140 -16.07 10.81 -12.22
CA VAL A 140 -15.51 11.95 -12.96
C VAL A 140 -16.52 12.38 -14.02
N GLU A 141 -16.87 13.64 -13.99
CA GLU A 141 -17.79 14.24 -14.97
C GLU A 141 -17.07 15.12 -15.97
#